data_acb062a0bd9fb2bcfbfc7dbe2449db47
#
_entry.id   acb062a0bd9fb2bcfbfc7dbe2449db47
#
_cell.length_a   1.000
_cell.length_b   1.000
_cell.length_c   1.000
_cell.angle_alpha   90.00
_cell.angle_beta   90.00
_cell.angle_gamma   90.00
#
_symmetry.space_group_name_H-M   'P 1'
#
loop_
_entity.id
_entity.type
_entity.pdbx_description
1 polymer ?
#
loop_
_entity_poly.entity_id
_entity_poly.type
_entity_poly.pdbx_seq_one_letter_code
_entity_poly.pdbx_strand_id
1 'polypeptide(L)'
;RLAVYGHLIGEIGAASFNLLCLVLFPPQRQTTNLSAEIPDSAASSRTAPSTPQIPHSAILPRRMQVPANGSSCLLPLMSLALPLMGNRLILNLLAGAEAVWIPNRLQMSGLSDAEAFSVYGILTGMALPFILFPSAITNSIAVLLLPSVAKDQAEGRTESIAGSVSMSLRYSLYMGILCIGIFVLFGLPLGISVFKEEQAGRCMQILAWLCPFLYLAATMGSILNGLGCTRTTFLQSVAAMLLRLCFVVAAIPVFGIYGYLCGMLASEMFLALAHLWSLKRRIPFIWNAWDMIAKPTILLFLAIGIHYFVSGFLPAPAGAMPLFFKTSGQILLLSFCYGVMLLYAHILRK
;
A
#
# COMPACT_ATOMS: atom_id res chain seq x y z
N ARG A 1 -7.89 12.21 23.11
CA ARG A 1 -8.90 13.16 22.57
C ARG A 1 -8.28 14.16 21.60
N LEU A 2 -7.18 14.84 21.94
CA LEU A 2 -6.49 15.82 21.07
C LEU A 2 -6.05 15.23 19.71
N ALA A 3 -5.53 14.00 19.67
CA ALA A 3 -5.09 13.35 18.42
C ALA A 3 -6.25 13.05 17.47
N VAL A 4 -7.43 12.68 17.98
CA VAL A 4 -8.64 12.43 17.17
C VAL A 4 -9.15 13.75 16.58
N TYR A 5 -9.17 14.83 17.39
CA TYR A 5 -9.54 16.16 16.88
C TYR A 5 -8.54 16.68 15.84
N GLY A 6 -7.23 16.46 16.05
CA GLY A 6 -6.19 16.83 15.08
C GLY A 6 -6.37 16.14 13.73
N HIS A 7 -6.69 14.84 13.74
CA HIS A 7 -6.93 14.09 12.52
C HIS A 7 -8.22 14.56 11.80
N LEU A 8 -9.29 14.79 12.56
CA LEU A 8 -10.56 15.29 12.02
C LEU A 8 -10.40 16.70 11.39
N ILE A 9 -9.68 17.60 12.07
CA ILE A 9 -9.38 18.95 11.57
C ILE A 9 -8.51 18.86 10.32
N GLY A 10 -7.53 17.96 10.28
CA GLY A 10 -6.68 17.74 9.11
C GLY A 10 -7.47 17.26 7.89
N GLU A 11 -8.41 16.31 8.06
CA GLU A 11 -9.28 15.81 6.97
C GLU A 11 -10.26 16.90 6.49
N ILE A 12 -10.86 17.67 7.41
CA ILE A 12 -11.73 18.80 7.05
C ILE A 12 -10.92 19.87 6.30
N GLY A 13 -9.69 20.16 6.76
CA GLY A 13 -8.80 21.12 6.11
C GLY A 13 -8.42 20.67 4.70
N ALA A 14 -8.06 19.41 4.52
CA ALA A 14 -7.73 18.82 3.22
C ALA A 14 -8.94 18.83 2.26
N ALA A 15 -10.12 18.47 2.75
CA ALA A 15 -11.35 18.51 1.97
C ALA A 15 -11.72 19.94 1.55
N SER A 16 -11.57 20.91 2.46
CA SER A 16 -11.83 22.34 2.19
C SER A 16 -10.83 22.90 1.18
N PHE A 17 -9.55 22.55 1.29
CA PHE A 17 -8.51 22.93 0.34
C PHE A 17 -8.76 22.37 -1.05
N ASN A 18 -9.13 21.08 -1.16
CA ASN A 18 -9.46 20.47 -2.43
C ASN A 18 -10.70 21.09 -3.08
N LEU A 19 -11.72 21.44 -2.28
CA LEU A 19 -12.90 22.16 -2.76
C LEU A 19 -12.53 23.56 -3.26
N LEU A 20 -11.69 24.28 -2.53
CA LEU A 20 -11.18 25.59 -2.91
C LEU A 20 -10.38 25.53 -4.23
N CYS A 21 -9.50 24.53 -4.38
CA CYS A 21 -8.75 24.29 -5.62
C CYS A 21 -9.68 24.01 -6.81
N LEU A 22 -10.74 23.23 -6.62
CA LEU A 22 -11.75 22.95 -7.66
C LEU A 22 -12.53 24.21 -8.07
N VAL A 23 -12.79 25.12 -7.12
CA VAL A 23 -13.50 26.39 -7.38
C VAL A 23 -12.59 27.40 -8.06
N LEU A 24 -11.31 27.51 -7.61
CA LEU A 24 -10.35 28.49 -8.14
C LEU A 24 -9.71 28.06 -9.47
N PHE A 25 -9.54 26.74 -9.67
CA PHE A 25 -8.95 26.16 -10.88
C PHE A 25 -9.92 25.13 -11.49
N PRO A 26 -11.03 25.60 -12.11
CA PRO A 26 -11.93 24.67 -12.77
C PRO A 26 -11.16 23.89 -13.85
N PRO A 27 -11.35 22.58 -13.96
CA PRO A 27 -10.65 21.76 -14.94
C PRO A 27 -10.94 22.31 -16.34
N GLN A 28 -9.87 22.72 -17.05
CA GLN A 28 -10.00 23.19 -18.42
C GLN A 28 -10.67 22.11 -19.25
N ARG A 29 -11.77 22.46 -19.89
CA ARG A 29 -12.42 21.60 -20.90
C ARG A 29 -11.41 21.36 -22.02
N GLN A 30 -10.77 20.19 -22.03
CA GLN A 30 -10.24 19.65 -23.27
C GLN A 30 -11.46 19.30 -24.13
N THR A 31 -11.89 20.24 -24.95
CA THR A 31 -12.70 19.96 -26.12
C THR A 31 -11.80 19.15 -27.06
N THR A 32 -11.80 17.84 -26.88
CA THR A 32 -11.33 16.93 -27.91
C THR A 32 -12.33 17.09 -29.06
N ASN A 33 -11.95 17.92 -30.04
CA ASN A 33 -12.59 17.93 -31.35
C ASN A 33 -12.34 16.56 -31.96
N LEU A 34 -13.17 15.59 -31.64
CA LEU A 34 -13.29 14.32 -32.36
C LEU A 34 -14.19 14.56 -33.57
N SER A 35 -13.89 15.59 -34.33
CA SER A 35 -14.33 15.81 -35.71
C SER A 35 -13.09 15.65 -36.58
N ALA A 36 -12.52 14.46 -36.63
CA ALA A 36 -11.52 14.09 -37.62
C ALA A 36 -12.12 12.96 -38.44
N GLU A 37 -12.60 13.37 -39.62
CA GLU A 37 -12.53 12.70 -40.91
C GLU A 37 -12.61 11.17 -40.85
N ILE A 38 -13.80 10.67 -41.13
CA ILE A 38 -13.97 9.36 -41.74
C ILE A 38 -13.63 9.55 -43.23
N PRO A 39 -12.54 8.96 -43.76
CA PRO A 39 -12.37 8.88 -45.22
C PRO A 39 -13.33 7.81 -45.72
N ASP A 40 -14.37 8.24 -46.44
CA ASP A 40 -15.09 7.38 -47.32
C ASP A 40 -14.16 6.89 -48.43
N SER A 41 -13.60 5.69 -48.26
CA SER A 41 -13.21 4.89 -49.44
C SER A 41 -12.88 3.45 -49.04
N ALA A 42 -13.46 2.57 -49.83
CA ALA A 42 -13.19 1.15 -49.99
C ALA A 42 -14.10 0.16 -49.27
N ALA A 43 -15.31 0.04 -49.79
CA ALA A 43 -15.98 -1.25 -49.90
C ALA A 43 -15.14 -2.21 -50.75
N SER A 44 -14.58 -3.27 -50.18
CA SER A 44 -14.32 -4.53 -50.89
C SER A 44 -13.99 -5.66 -49.92
N SER A 45 -14.92 -6.60 -49.87
CA SER A 45 -14.78 -8.05 -49.62
C SER A 45 -13.40 -8.61 -49.20
N ARG A 46 -13.35 -9.26 -48.02
CA ARG A 46 -12.75 -10.59 -47.87
C ARG A 46 -13.19 -11.27 -46.57
N THR A 47 -13.80 -12.41 -46.72
CA THR A 47 -14.13 -13.46 -45.74
C THR A 47 -12.90 -13.95 -45.01
N ALA A 48 -12.97 -14.00 -43.66
CA ALA A 48 -12.06 -14.78 -42.82
C ALA A 48 -12.77 -15.27 -41.55
N PRO A 49 -12.35 -16.39 -40.92
CA PRO A 49 -13.19 -17.32 -40.18
C PRO A 49 -13.46 -16.89 -38.74
N SER A 50 -14.58 -17.40 -38.23
CA SER A 50 -15.17 -17.18 -36.90
C SER A 50 -14.27 -17.56 -35.76
N THR A 51 -13.87 -16.57 -34.92
CA THR A 51 -13.36 -16.74 -33.58
C THR A 51 -14.52 -16.57 -32.58
N PRO A 52 -14.59 -17.35 -31.49
CA PRO A 52 -15.72 -17.29 -30.55
C PRO A 52 -15.80 -15.92 -29.85
N GLN A 53 -16.89 -15.22 -30.07
CA GLN A 53 -17.21 -13.97 -29.39
C GLN A 53 -17.56 -14.23 -27.93
N ILE A 54 -16.71 -13.75 -27.02
CA ILE A 54 -17.05 -13.58 -25.62
C ILE A 54 -18.07 -12.43 -25.52
N PRO A 55 -19.18 -12.58 -24.80
CA PRO A 55 -20.21 -11.55 -24.76
C PRO A 55 -19.68 -10.27 -24.10
N HIS A 56 -19.51 -9.22 -24.88
CA HIS A 56 -19.06 -7.87 -24.47
C HIS A 56 -20.06 -7.12 -23.57
N SER A 57 -21.17 -7.72 -23.17
CA SER A 57 -22.23 -7.01 -22.44
C SER A 57 -22.10 -6.92 -20.93
N ALA A 58 -21.05 -7.51 -20.33
CA ALA A 58 -20.98 -7.59 -18.86
C ALA A 58 -19.98 -6.61 -18.18
N ILE A 59 -19.21 -5.79 -18.90
CA ILE A 59 -18.11 -5.00 -18.30
C ILE A 59 -18.13 -3.50 -18.66
N LEU A 60 -19.09 -3.01 -19.40
CA LEU A 60 -19.17 -1.57 -19.65
C LEU A 60 -19.80 -0.86 -18.46
N PRO A 61 -19.08 -0.01 -17.73
CA PRO A 61 -19.71 0.91 -16.81
C PRO A 61 -20.65 1.81 -17.63
N ARG A 62 -21.90 1.87 -17.19
CA ARG A 62 -22.95 2.72 -17.77
C ARG A 62 -22.36 4.09 -18.10
N ARG A 63 -22.23 4.39 -19.40
CA ARG A 63 -21.73 5.67 -19.91
C ARG A 63 -22.52 6.78 -19.22
N MET A 64 -21.90 7.48 -18.27
CA MET A 64 -22.49 8.69 -17.73
C MET A 64 -22.56 9.71 -18.87
N GLN A 65 -23.75 9.89 -19.39
CA GLN A 65 -24.04 11.02 -20.29
C GLN A 65 -23.89 12.29 -19.44
N VAL A 66 -22.78 13.00 -19.65
CA VAL A 66 -22.58 14.33 -19.04
C VAL A 66 -23.54 15.28 -19.75
N PRO A 67 -24.53 15.86 -19.06
CA PRO A 67 -25.42 16.83 -19.66
C PRO A 67 -24.64 18.08 -20.08
N ALA A 68 -24.88 18.56 -21.31
CA ALA A 68 -24.17 19.66 -21.94
C ALA A 68 -24.41 21.05 -21.31
N ASN A 69 -25.23 21.16 -20.27
CA ASN A 69 -25.55 22.41 -19.60
C ASN A 69 -24.72 22.60 -18.31
N GLY A 70 -23.88 23.63 -18.30
CA GLY A 70 -22.90 23.96 -17.28
C GLY A 70 -23.41 24.29 -15.86
N SER A 71 -24.71 24.19 -15.58
CA SER A 71 -25.28 24.55 -14.26
C SER A 71 -25.63 23.34 -13.35
N SER A 72 -25.36 22.10 -13.77
CA SER A 72 -25.75 20.91 -13.02
C SER A 72 -24.61 19.88 -12.79
N CYS A 73 -23.36 20.29 -12.82
CA CYS A 73 -22.24 19.38 -12.61
C CYS A 73 -22.05 19.01 -11.11
N LEU A 74 -22.60 19.81 -10.19
CA LEU A 74 -22.48 19.57 -8.75
C LEU A 74 -23.24 18.32 -8.28
N LEU A 75 -24.45 18.09 -8.77
CA LEU A 75 -25.27 16.93 -8.38
C LEU A 75 -24.63 15.58 -8.75
N PRO A 76 -24.15 15.35 -10.01
CA PRO A 76 -23.41 14.13 -10.35
C PRO A 76 -22.10 14.00 -9.58
N LEU A 77 -21.39 15.12 -9.33
CA LEU A 77 -20.15 15.12 -8.55
C LEU A 77 -20.42 14.74 -7.09
N MET A 78 -21.46 15.28 -6.47
CA MET A 78 -21.87 14.96 -5.11
C MET A 78 -22.35 13.51 -4.99
N SER A 79 -23.05 12.98 -5.97
CA SER A 79 -23.51 11.59 -5.96
C SER A 79 -22.35 10.59 -6.03
N LEU A 80 -21.22 10.98 -6.61
CA LEU A 80 -19.99 10.17 -6.63
C LEU A 80 -19.12 10.41 -5.39
N ALA A 81 -19.03 11.66 -4.95
CA ALA A 81 -18.18 12.04 -3.81
C ALA A 81 -18.73 11.55 -2.48
N LEU A 82 -20.05 11.62 -2.27
CA LEU A 82 -20.70 11.24 -1.01
C LEU A 82 -20.46 9.78 -0.60
N PRO A 83 -20.58 8.77 -1.48
CA PRO A 83 -20.23 7.39 -1.14
C PRO A 83 -18.75 7.21 -0.84
N LEU A 84 -17.85 7.90 -1.57
CA LEU A 84 -16.41 7.82 -1.35
C LEU A 84 -16.02 8.44 0.00
N MET A 85 -16.62 9.57 0.36
CA MET A 85 -16.43 10.21 1.68
C MET A 85 -16.99 9.32 2.80
N GLY A 86 -18.18 8.75 2.61
CA GLY A 86 -18.79 7.81 3.56
C GLY A 86 -17.88 6.59 3.84
N ASN A 87 -17.26 6.05 2.80
CA ASN A 87 -16.30 4.95 2.92
C ASN A 87 -15.09 5.34 3.78
N ARG A 88 -14.50 6.51 3.52
CA ARG A 88 -13.38 7.01 4.32
C ARG A 88 -13.79 7.29 5.76
N LEU A 89 -14.97 7.86 5.98
CA LEU A 89 -15.48 8.15 7.31
C LEU A 89 -15.63 6.85 8.14
N ILE A 90 -16.18 5.79 7.57
CA ILE A 90 -16.32 4.50 8.25
C ILE A 90 -14.95 3.94 8.64
N LEU A 91 -13.97 3.94 7.75
CA LEU A 91 -12.62 3.47 8.05
C LEU A 91 -11.94 4.31 9.14
N ASN A 92 -12.11 5.64 9.10
CA ASN A 92 -11.56 6.53 10.12
C ASN A 92 -12.24 6.37 11.48
N LEU A 93 -13.54 6.12 11.52
CA LEU A 93 -14.26 5.80 12.78
C LEU A 93 -13.76 4.48 13.38
N LEU A 94 -13.56 3.45 12.55
CA LEU A 94 -13.00 2.18 13.00
C LEU A 94 -11.57 2.35 13.53
N ALA A 95 -10.72 3.15 12.84
CA ALA A 95 -9.36 3.47 13.30
C ALA A 95 -9.37 4.28 14.61
N GLY A 96 -10.33 5.20 14.77
CA GLY A 96 -10.53 5.92 16.02
C GLY A 96 -10.94 5.02 17.17
N ALA A 97 -11.84 4.06 16.94
CA ALA A 97 -12.22 3.06 17.91
C ALA A 97 -11.02 2.18 18.32
N GLU A 98 -10.21 1.74 17.34
CA GLU A 98 -8.99 1.00 17.55
C GLU A 98 -8.01 1.76 18.47
N ALA A 99 -7.77 3.04 18.18
CA ALA A 99 -6.86 3.88 18.97
C ALA A 99 -7.29 4.04 20.45
N VAL A 100 -8.59 4.00 20.73
CA VAL A 100 -9.13 4.05 22.10
C VAL A 100 -9.10 2.69 22.77
N TRP A 101 -9.39 1.62 22.04
CA TRP A 101 -9.49 0.29 22.61
C TRP A 101 -8.14 -0.34 22.94
N ILE A 102 -7.09 -0.05 22.17
CA ILE A 102 -5.76 -0.65 22.41
C ILE A 102 -5.25 -0.35 23.82
N PRO A 103 -5.15 0.93 24.28
CA PRO A 103 -4.70 1.21 25.65
C PRO A 103 -5.59 0.57 26.72
N ASN A 104 -6.92 0.61 26.55
CA ASN A 104 -7.85 0.00 27.49
C ASN A 104 -7.68 -1.52 27.59
N ARG A 105 -7.40 -2.19 26.47
CA ARG A 105 -7.16 -3.64 26.48
C ARG A 105 -5.77 -4.01 27.01
N LEU A 106 -4.77 -3.14 26.83
CA LEU A 106 -3.45 -3.31 27.44
C LEU A 106 -3.52 -3.23 28.98
N GLN A 107 -4.36 -2.38 29.53
CA GLN A 107 -4.62 -2.35 30.98
C GLN A 107 -5.21 -3.69 31.46
N MET A 108 -6.10 -4.30 30.69
CA MET A 108 -6.66 -5.62 31.02
C MET A 108 -5.62 -6.75 31.00
N SER A 109 -4.49 -6.57 30.31
CA SER A 109 -3.36 -7.51 30.35
C SER A 109 -2.46 -7.38 31.58
N GLY A 110 -2.81 -6.48 32.52
CA GLY A 110 -2.09 -6.28 33.79
C GLY A 110 -1.13 -5.09 33.81
N LEU A 111 -1.11 -4.25 32.77
CA LEU A 111 -0.32 -3.02 32.72
C LEU A 111 -1.06 -1.89 33.47
N SER A 112 -0.30 -1.02 34.14
CA SER A 112 -0.83 0.24 34.65
C SER A 112 -1.23 1.18 33.51
N ASP A 113 -2.07 2.19 33.78
CA ASP A 113 -2.49 3.19 32.79
C ASP A 113 -1.30 3.84 32.09
N ALA A 114 -0.29 4.26 32.88
CA ALA A 114 0.91 4.91 32.34
C ALA A 114 1.73 3.99 31.43
N GLU A 115 1.89 2.74 31.81
CA GLU A 115 2.62 1.74 31.01
C GLU A 115 1.86 1.39 29.72
N ALA A 116 0.54 1.21 29.78
CA ALA A 116 -0.28 0.92 28.59
C ALA A 116 -0.19 2.04 27.55
N PHE A 117 -0.29 3.31 27.98
CA PHE A 117 -0.11 4.46 27.09
C PHE A 117 1.33 4.60 26.58
N SER A 118 2.33 4.30 27.41
CA SER A 118 3.74 4.30 27.02
C SER A 118 4.01 3.28 25.90
N VAL A 119 3.59 2.02 26.08
CA VAL A 119 3.75 0.95 25.11
C VAL A 119 3.03 1.30 23.78
N TYR A 120 1.82 1.81 23.86
CA TYR A 120 1.08 2.26 22.69
C TYR A 120 1.77 3.44 22.00
N GLY A 121 2.31 4.40 22.77
CA GLY A 121 3.07 5.54 22.25
C GLY A 121 4.37 5.12 21.56
N ILE A 122 5.12 4.17 22.12
CA ILE A 122 6.33 3.60 21.50
C ILE A 122 6.00 2.97 20.15
N LEU A 123 4.91 2.18 20.10
CA LEU A 123 4.50 1.55 18.86
C LEU A 123 4.08 2.57 17.79
N THR A 124 3.16 3.49 18.13
CA THR A 124 2.54 4.41 17.17
C THR A 124 3.41 5.62 16.85
N GLY A 125 4.21 6.09 17.81
CA GLY A 125 5.07 7.26 17.67
C GLY A 125 6.50 6.96 17.22
N MET A 126 6.99 5.73 17.45
CA MET A 126 8.38 5.37 17.14
C MET A 126 8.47 4.25 16.09
N ALA A 127 7.91 3.06 16.36
CA ALA A 127 8.12 1.90 15.49
C ALA A 127 7.37 2.01 14.15
N LEU A 128 6.07 2.34 14.18
CA LEU A 128 5.24 2.41 12.96
C LEU A 128 5.71 3.44 11.94
N PRO A 129 6.10 4.69 12.29
CA PRO A 129 6.60 5.65 11.32
C PRO A 129 7.83 5.13 10.55
N PHE A 130 8.73 4.39 11.20
CA PHE A 130 9.89 3.80 10.54
C PHE A 130 9.51 2.68 9.56
N ILE A 131 8.59 1.79 9.96
CA ILE A 131 8.06 0.73 9.10
C ILE A 131 7.30 1.30 7.90
N LEU A 132 6.59 2.41 8.10
CA LEU A 132 5.83 3.08 7.05
C LEU A 132 6.69 3.95 6.12
N PHE A 133 7.89 4.36 6.55
CA PHE A 133 8.75 5.24 5.75
C PHE A 133 9.05 4.71 4.34
N PRO A 134 9.46 3.43 4.14
CA PRO A 134 9.69 2.91 2.80
C PRO A 134 8.39 2.80 1.96
N SER A 135 7.21 2.78 2.58
CA SER A 135 5.94 2.74 1.87
C SER A 135 5.68 4.00 1.04
N ALA A 136 6.37 5.11 1.31
CA ALA A 136 6.28 6.33 0.50
C ALA A 136 6.58 6.06 -0.98
N ILE A 137 7.55 5.17 -1.27
CA ILE A 137 7.91 4.77 -2.63
C ILE A 137 6.76 3.99 -3.28
N THR A 138 6.25 2.98 -2.59
CA THR A 138 5.15 2.14 -3.11
C THR A 138 3.84 2.91 -3.22
N ASN A 139 3.58 3.86 -2.32
CA ASN A 139 2.42 4.75 -2.40
C ASN A 139 2.52 5.71 -3.59
N SER A 140 3.71 6.22 -3.91
CA SER A 140 3.92 7.04 -5.12
C SER A 140 3.60 6.26 -6.39
N ILE A 141 4.04 5.00 -6.46
CA ILE A 141 3.69 4.09 -7.56
C ILE A 141 2.18 3.85 -7.58
N ALA A 142 1.56 3.58 -6.43
CA ALA A 142 0.13 3.34 -6.32
C ALA A 142 -0.72 4.52 -6.82
N VAL A 143 -0.31 5.76 -6.52
CA VAL A 143 -0.98 6.98 -7.00
C VAL A 143 -0.90 7.10 -8.54
N LEU A 144 0.23 6.76 -9.14
CA LEU A 144 0.40 6.78 -10.60
C LEU A 144 -0.35 5.64 -11.31
N LEU A 145 -0.48 4.49 -10.66
CA LEU A 145 -1.17 3.33 -11.23
C LEU A 145 -2.67 3.57 -11.39
N LEU A 146 -3.30 4.30 -10.48
CA LEU A 146 -4.76 4.52 -10.50
C LEU A 146 -5.23 5.17 -11.81
N PRO A 147 -4.71 6.35 -12.25
CA PRO A 147 -5.13 6.95 -13.52
C PRO A 147 -4.64 6.17 -14.74
N SER A 148 -3.47 5.54 -14.67
CA SER A 148 -2.94 4.73 -15.77
C SER A 148 -3.84 3.53 -16.06
N VAL A 149 -4.22 2.77 -15.02
CA VAL A 149 -5.12 1.62 -15.14
C VAL A 149 -6.52 2.06 -15.58
N ALA A 150 -7.02 3.17 -15.06
CA ALA A 150 -8.33 3.71 -15.46
C ALA A 150 -8.35 4.07 -16.96
N LYS A 151 -7.28 4.64 -17.48
CA LYS A 151 -7.10 4.94 -18.90
C LYS A 151 -7.07 3.65 -19.74
N ASP A 152 -6.22 2.70 -19.36
CA ASP A 152 -6.09 1.42 -20.06
C ASP A 152 -7.40 0.63 -20.04
N GLN A 153 -8.16 0.72 -18.94
CA GLN A 153 -9.49 0.12 -18.82
C GLN A 153 -10.48 0.77 -19.81
N ALA A 154 -10.47 2.10 -19.93
CA ALA A 154 -11.34 2.82 -20.87
C ALA A 154 -11.00 2.52 -22.32
N GLU A 155 -9.74 2.26 -22.64
CA GLU A 155 -9.25 1.92 -23.97
C GLU A 155 -9.30 0.40 -24.27
N GLY A 156 -9.72 -0.43 -23.30
CA GLY A 156 -9.84 -1.89 -23.46
C GLY A 156 -8.48 -2.63 -23.51
N ARG A 157 -7.39 -2.01 -23.06
CA ARG A 157 -6.03 -2.57 -23.12
C ARG A 157 -5.75 -3.50 -21.94
N THR A 158 -6.36 -4.67 -21.92
CA THR A 158 -6.22 -5.65 -20.83
C THR A 158 -4.80 -6.17 -20.64
N GLU A 159 -4.00 -6.28 -21.70
CA GLU A 159 -2.59 -6.69 -21.62
C GLU A 159 -1.72 -5.67 -20.89
N SER A 160 -1.94 -4.37 -21.13
CA SER A 160 -1.26 -3.29 -20.41
C SER A 160 -1.56 -3.32 -18.91
N ILE A 161 -2.84 -3.57 -18.57
CA ILE A 161 -3.26 -3.72 -17.17
C ILE A 161 -2.59 -4.95 -16.54
N ALA A 162 -2.57 -6.10 -17.21
CA ALA A 162 -1.90 -7.31 -16.71
C ALA A 162 -0.39 -7.09 -16.52
N GLY A 163 0.25 -6.35 -17.42
CA GLY A 163 1.63 -5.90 -17.30
C GLY A 163 1.85 -5.04 -16.04
N SER A 164 0.99 -4.04 -15.83
CA SER A 164 1.01 -3.16 -14.66
C SER A 164 0.83 -3.92 -13.35
N VAL A 165 -0.09 -4.90 -13.32
CA VAL A 165 -0.28 -5.79 -12.15
C VAL A 165 0.99 -6.59 -11.87
N SER A 166 1.55 -7.27 -12.88
CA SER A 166 2.74 -8.12 -12.71
C SER A 166 3.96 -7.32 -12.28
N MET A 167 4.14 -6.12 -12.83
CA MET A 167 5.21 -5.19 -12.46
C MET A 167 5.07 -4.72 -11.02
N SER A 168 3.88 -4.28 -10.63
CA SER A 168 3.58 -3.79 -9.28
C SER A 168 3.76 -4.87 -8.22
N LEU A 169 3.34 -6.10 -8.51
CA LEU A 169 3.57 -7.27 -7.65
C LEU A 169 5.06 -7.48 -7.40
N ARG A 170 5.88 -7.48 -8.45
CA ARG A 170 7.33 -7.67 -8.33
C ARG A 170 7.96 -6.58 -7.48
N TYR A 171 7.71 -5.31 -7.78
CA TYR A 171 8.31 -4.20 -7.03
C TYR A 171 7.87 -4.17 -5.57
N SER A 172 6.59 -4.40 -5.30
CA SER A 172 6.08 -4.43 -3.92
C SER A 172 6.70 -5.56 -3.09
N LEU A 173 6.86 -6.76 -3.70
CA LEU A 173 7.51 -7.89 -3.05
C LEU A 173 9.01 -7.67 -2.86
N TYR A 174 9.71 -7.15 -3.88
CA TYR A 174 11.15 -6.87 -3.78
C TYR A 174 11.45 -5.84 -2.69
N MET A 175 10.67 -4.75 -2.63
CA MET A 175 10.78 -3.76 -1.56
C MET A 175 10.40 -4.33 -0.20
N GLY A 176 9.34 -5.14 -0.14
CA GLY A 176 8.90 -5.77 1.10
C GLY A 176 9.94 -6.72 1.67
N ILE A 177 10.55 -7.56 0.83
CA ILE A 177 11.60 -8.51 1.22
C ILE A 177 12.86 -7.75 1.68
N LEU A 178 13.26 -6.69 0.98
CA LEU A 178 14.36 -5.82 1.43
C LEU A 178 14.08 -5.22 2.81
N CYS A 179 12.88 -4.70 3.02
CA CYS A 179 12.47 -4.11 4.30
C CYS A 179 12.45 -5.14 5.43
N ILE A 180 12.05 -6.39 5.17
CA ILE A 180 12.20 -7.48 6.15
C ILE A 180 13.67 -7.59 6.56
N GLY A 181 14.60 -7.68 5.60
CA GLY A 181 16.04 -7.77 5.88
C GLY A 181 16.54 -6.59 6.71
N ILE A 182 16.16 -5.36 6.33
CA ILE A 182 16.58 -4.15 7.04
C ILE A 182 16.06 -4.16 8.49
N PHE A 183 14.75 -4.33 8.69
CA PHE A 183 14.17 -4.17 10.03
C PHE A 183 14.42 -5.37 10.95
N VAL A 184 14.58 -6.57 10.42
CA VAL A 184 14.97 -7.74 11.23
C VAL A 184 16.41 -7.60 11.73
N LEU A 185 17.34 -7.13 10.87
CA LEU A 185 18.76 -6.99 11.25
C LEU A 185 19.02 -5.71 12.04
N PHE A 186 18.45 -4.60 11.61
CA PHE A 186 18.77 -3.26 12.12
C PHE A 186 17.69 -2.63 12.98
N GLY A 187 16.53 -3.28 13.17
CA GLY A 187 15.45 -2.73 13.98
C GLY A 187 15.88 -2.39 15.40
N LEU A 188 16.60 -3.30 16.07
CA LEU A 188 17.11 -3.08 17.41
C LEU A 188 18.16 -1.96 17.49
N PRO A 189 19.24 -1.94 16.69
CA PRO A 189 20.16 -0.82 16.63
C PRO A 189 19.51 0.52 16.28
N LEU A 190 18.50 0.54 15.40
CA LEU A 190 17.73 1.74 15.08
C LEU A 190 16.92 2.25 16.27
N GLY A 191 16.20 1.36 16.97
CA GLY A 191 15.43 1.72 18.16
C GLY A 191 16.32 2.35 19.25
N ILE A 192 17.48 1.76 19.51
CA ILE A 192 18.43 2.26 20.51
C ILE A 192 19.10 3.56 20.06
N SER A 193 19.54 3.64 18.81
CA SER A 193 20.32 4.80 18.33
C SER A 193 19.48 6.05 18.13
N VAL A 194 18.23 5.90 17.65
CA VAL A 194 17.33 7.02 17.34
C VAL A 194 16.48 7.42 18.54
N PHE A 195 15.86 6.44 19.18
CA PHE A 195 14.86 6.68 20.24
C PHE A 195 15.39 6.41 21.64
N LYS A 196 16.57 5.79 21.79
CA LYS A 196 17.12 5.27 23.05
C LYS A 196 16.16 4.28 23.73
N GLU A 197 15.34 3.59 22.92
CA GLU A 197 14.26 2.72 23.38
C GLU A 197 14.39 1.34 22.69
N GLU A 198 14.72 0.32 23.50
CA GLU A 198 14.89 -1.05 23.01
C GLU A 198 13.56 -1.65 22.56
N GLN A 199 12.47 -1.33 23.25
CA GLN A 199 11.14 -1.85 22.92
C GLN A 199 10.68 -1.39 21.52
N ALA A 200 11.00 -0.15 21.12
CA ALA A 200 10.76 0.34 19.77
C ALA A 200 11.47 -0.53 18.71
N GLY A 201 12.73 -0.86 18.98
CA GLY A 201 13.51 -1.74 18.09
C GLY A 201 12.93 -3.14 17.97
N ARG A 202 12.49 -3.76 19.08
CA ARG A 202 11.82 -5.06 19.07
C ARG A 202 10.50 -5.03 18.31
N CYS A 203 9.71 -3.98 18.47
CA CYS A 203 8.49 -3.78 17.67
C CYS A 203 8.78 -3.68 16.18
N MET A 204 9.84 -2.96 15.77
CA MET A 204 10.26 -2.87 14.37
C MET A 204 10.65 -4.24 13.79
N GLN A 205 11.37 -5.08 14.56
CA GLN A 205 11.74 -6.42 14.12
C GLN A 205 10.52 -7.31 13.84
N ILE A 206 9.51 -7.25 14.69
CA ILE A 206 8.27 -8.02 14.51
C ILE A 206 7.45 -7.46 13.34
N LEU A 207 7.30 -6.14 13.28
CA LEU A 207 6.56 -5.46 12.21
C LEU A 207 7.25 -5.54 10.84
N ALA A 208 8.52 -5.92 10.78
CA ALA A 208 9.23 -6.15 9.52
C ALA A 208 8.45 -7.07 8.56
N TRP A 209 7.83 -8.11 9.10
CA TRP A 209 7.03 -9.08 8.34
C TRP A 209 5.74 -8.50 7.75
N LEU A 210 5.32 -7.32 8.23
CA LEU A 210 4.17 -6.58 7.71
C LEU A 210 4.46 -5.94 6.35
N CYS A 211 5.72 -5.52 6.09
CA CYS A 211 6.10 -4.70 4.94
C CYS A 211 5.63 -5.24 3.58
N PRO A 212 5.87 -6.51 3.20
CA PRO A 212 5.46 -7.00 1.90
C PRO A 212 3.93 -6.97 1.71
N PHE A 213 3.18 -7.26 2.76
CA PHE A 213 1.71 -7.26 2.70
C PHE A 213 1.17 -5.83 2.60
N LEU A 214 1.73 -4.90 3.37
CA LEU A 214 1.39 -3.48 3.33
C LEU A 214 1.60 -2.89 1.92
N TYR A 215 2.74 -3.17 1.31
CA TYR A 215 3.08 -2.64 -0.02
C TYR A 215 2.24 -3.28 -1.12
N LEU A 216 1.96 -4.57 -1.00
CA LEU A 216 1.03 -5.27 -1.89
C LEU A 216 -0.38 -4.72 -1.77
N ALA A 217 -0.90 -4.55 -0.56
CA ALA A 217 -2.25 -4.03 -0.34
C ALA A 217 -2.42 -2.64 -0.96
N ALA A 218 -1.43 -1.74 -0.78
CA ALA A 218 -1.46 -0.39 -1.34
C ALA A 218 -1.50 -0.39 -2.89
N THR A 219 -0.61 -1.14 -3.53
CA THR A 219 -0.50 -1.14 -5.00
C THR A 219 -1.67 -1.89 -5.66
N MET A 220 -2.04 -3.07 -5.13
CA MET A 220 -3.16 -3.85 -5.67
C MET A 220 -4.51 -3.17 -5.44
N GLY A 221 -4.69 -2.51 -4.28
CA GLY A 221 -5.86 -1.69 -3.99
C GLY A 221 -6.00 -0.52 -4.97
N SER A 222 -4.90 0.14 -5.32
CA SER A 222 -4.89 1.22 -6.30
C SER A 222 -5.29 0.74 -7.70
N ILE A 223 -4.79 -0.41 -8.14
CA ILE A 223 -5.18 -1.02 -9.43
C ILE A 223 -6.66 -1.38 -9.42
N LEU A 224 -7.17 -2.00 -8.35
CA LEU A 224 -8.60 -2.32 -8.22
C LEU A 224 -9.48 -1.06 -8.26
N ASN A 225 -9.03 0.03 -7.65
CA ASN A 225 -9.73 1.31 -7.70
C ASN A 225 -9.69 1.91 -9.11
N GLY A 226 -8.56 1.81 -9.82
CA GLY A 226 -8.43 2.19 -11.22
C GLY A 226 -9.37 1.40 -12.16
N LEU A 227 -9.64 0.13 -11.83
CA LEU A 227 -10.62 -0.72 -12.52
C LEU A 227 -12.08 -0.40 -12.13
N GLY A 228 -12.33 0.63 -11.32
CA GLY A 228 -13.67 0.99 -10.84
C GLY A 228 -14.22 0.06 -9.75
N CYS A 229 -13.40 -0.81 -9.16
CA CYS A 229 -13.82 -1.78 -8.15
C CYS A 229 -13.77 -1.25 -6.72
N THR A 230 -14.07 0.05 -6.52
CA THR A 230 -13.99 0.76 -5.23
C THR A 230 -14.84 0.13 -4.14
N ARG A 231 -16.01 -0.42 -4.48
CA ARG A 231 -16.87 -1.14 -3.52
C ARG A 231 -16.19 -2.40 -3.00
N THR A 232 -15.48 -3.12 -3.86
CA THR A 232 -14.75 -4.34 -3.47
C THR A 232 -13.60 -4.01 -2.53
N THR A 233 -12.79 -3.00 -2.88
CA THR A 233 -11.67 -2.56 -2.03
C THR A 233 -12.15 -2.04 -0.69
N PHE A 234 -13.26 -1.29 -0.66
CA PHE A 234 -13.87 -0.82 0.58
C PHE A 234 -14.30 -1.98 1.49
N LEU A 235 -15.07 -2.94 0.97
CA LEU A 235 -15.54 -4.08 1.77
C LEU A 235 -14.38 -4.90 2.33
N GLN A 236 -13.33 -5.10 1.52
CA GLN A 236 -12.13 -5.80 1.95
C GLN A 236 -11.36 -5.02 3.02
N SER A 237 -11.26 -3.70 2.90
CA SER A 237 -10.63 -2.84 3.91
C SER A 237 -11.41 -2.84 5.23
N VAL A 238 -12.73 -2.78 5.17
CA VAL A 238 -13.59 -2.89 6.38
C VAL A 238 -13.42 -4.26 7.02
N ALA A 239 -13.42 -5.34 6.24
CA ALA A 239 -13.22 -6.70 6.76
C ALA A 239 -11.84 -6.86 7.43
N ALA A 240 -10.77 -6.33 6.82
CA ALA A 240 -9.42 -6.33 7.40
C ALA A 240 -9.38 -5.54 8.72
N MET A 241 -10.03 -4.39 8.77
CA MET A 241 -10.11 -3.56 9.98
C MET A 241 -10.90 -4.24 11.10
N LEU A 242 -12.02 -4.90 10.76
CA LEU A 242 -12.79 -5.68 11.73
C LEU A 242 -11.98 -6.88 12.24
N LEU A 243 -11.25 -7.57 11.36
CA LEU A 243 -10.33 -8.65 11.77
C LEU A 243 -9.30 -8.11 12.76
N ARG A 244 -8.69 -6.97 12.51
CA ARG A 244 -7.73 -6.34 13.43
C ARG A 244 -8.37 -5.98 14.76
N LEU A 245 -9.57 -5.41 14.76
CA LEU A 245 -10.34 -5.13 15.98
C LEU A 245 -10.67 -6.39 16.78
N CYS A 246 -10.95 -7.53 16.13
CA CYS A 246 -11.13 -8.81 16.82
C CYS A 246 -9.86 -9.20 17.59
N PHE A 247 -8.67 -9.01 17.00
CA PHE A 247 -7.40 -9.25 17.70
C PHE A 247 -7.18 -8.26 18.85
N VAL A 248 -7.56 -6.99 18.69
CA VAL A 248 -7.50 -5.98 19.76
C VAL A 248 -8.33 -6.43 20.97
N VAL A 249 -9.53 -6.95 20.73
CA VAL A 249 -10.43 -7.37 21.81
C VAL A 249 -10.02 -8.70 22.44
N ALA A 250 -9.62 -9.69 21.62
CA ALA A 250 -9.39 -11.05 22.06
C ALA A 250 -7.93 -11.34 22.42
N ALA A 251 -6.96 -10.84 21.65
CA ALA A 251 -5.56 -11.21 21.79
C ALA A 251 -4.78 -10.27 22.73
N ILE A 252 -5.09 -8.98 22.77
CA ILE A 252 -4.36 -8.03 23.66
C ILE A 252 -4.49 -8.41 25.14
N PRO A 253 -5.66 -8.78 25.69
CA PRO A 253 -5.75 -9.14 27.11
C PRO A 253 -4.88 -10.32 27.51
N VAL A 254 -4.56 -11.23 26.57
CA VAL A 254 -3.78 -12.45 26.80
C VAL A 254 -2.30 -12.26 26.49
N PHE A 255 -1.98 -11.63 25.35
CA PHE A 255 -0.62 -11.51 24.82
C PHE A 255 -0.06 -10.09 24.88
N GLY A 256 -0.80 -9.13 25.49
CA GLY A 256 -0.39 -7.73 25.52
C GLY A 256 -0.21 -7.14 24.12
N ILE A 257 0.81 -6.29 23.94
CA ILE A 257 1.08 -5.61 22.69
C ILE A 257 1.38 -6.57 21.52
N TYR A 258 1.95 -7.74 21.81
CA TYR A 258 2.23 -8.75 20.79
C TYR A 258 0.95 -9.29 20.13
N GLY A 259 -0.16 -9.37 20.87
CA GLY A 259 -1.47 -9.71 20.34
C GLY A 259 -1.95 -8.70 19.30
N TYR A 260 -1.68 -7.42 19.51
CA TYR A 260 -1.96 -6.37 18.53
C TYR A 260 -1.06 -6.47 17.28
N LEU A 261 0.24 -6.69 17.47
CA LEU A 261 1.18 -6.85 16.34
C LEU A 261 0.78 -8.02 15.44
N CYS A 262 0.36 -9.15 16.03
CA CYS A 262 -0.19 -10.29 15.28
C CYS A 262 -1.48 -9.91 14.54
N GLY A 263 -2.36 -9.13 15.17
CA GLY A 263 -3.59 -8.63 14.55
C GLY A 263 -3.31 -7.71 13.35
N MET A 264 -2.33 -6.83 13.45
CA MET A 264 -1.88 -6.01 12.33
C MET A 264 -1.36 -6.86 11.18
N LEU A 265 -0.49 -7.83 11.45
CA LEU A 265 0.05 -8.73 10.43
C LEU A 265 -1.07 -9.53 9.76
N ALA A 266 -1.97 -10.12 10.55
CA ALA A 266 -3.09 -10.91 10.02
C ALA A 266 -4.04 -10.06 9.15
N SER A 267 -4.35 -8.83 9.56
CA SER A 267 -5.24 -7.95 8.83
C SER A 267 -4.65 -7.47 7.50
N GLU A 268 -3.36 -7.08 7.48
CA GLU A 268 -2.70 -6.65 6.25
C GLU A 268 -2.44 -7.82 5.29
N MET A 269 -2.09 -8.99 5.82
CA MET A 269 -2.00 -10.22 5.03
C MET A 269 -3.35 -10.57 4.38
N PHE A 270 -4.43 -10.53 5.16
CA PHE A 270 -5.78 -10.74 4.64
C PHE A 270 -6.11 -9.72 3.54
N LEU A 271 -5.85 -8.43 3.76
CA LEU A 271 -6.13 -7.37 2.80
C LEU A 271 -5.37 -7.56 1.49
N ALA A 272 -4.06 -7.82 1.57
CA ALA A 272 -3.21 -8.07 0.42
C ALA A 272 -3.68 -9.29 -0.40
N LEU A 273 -3.99 -10.39 0.27
CA LEU A 273 -4.47 -11.61 -0.38
C LEU A 273 -5.87 -11.42 -0.98
N ALA A 274 -6.77 -10.70 -0.31
CA ALA A 274 -8.11 -10.40 -0.80
C ALA A 274 -8.06 -9.51 -2.06
N HIS A 275 -7.19 -8.49 -2.07
CA HIS A 275 -6.96 -7.66 -3.25
C HIS A 275 -6.39 -8.47 -4.41
N LEU A 276 -5.37 -9.29 -4.15
CA LEU A 276 -4.74 -10.14 -5.14
C LEU A 276 -5.72 -11.16 -5.75
N TRP A 277 -6.54 -11.79 -4.89
CA TRP A 277 -7.58 -12.72 -5.33
C TRP A 277 -8.64 -12.05 -6.21
N SER A 278 -9.07 -10.82 -5.84
CA SER A 278 -10.02 -10.04 -6.63
C SER A 278 -9.46 -9.64 -7.99
N LEU A 279 -8.16 -9.31 -8.06
CA LEU A 279 -7.47 -9.03 -9.32
C LEU A 279 -7.34 -10.28 -10.18
N LYS A 280 -6.91 -11.41 -9.61
CA LYS A 280 -6.74 -12.67 -10.34
C LYS A 280 -8.03 -13.17 -11.00
N ARG A 281 -9.19 -12.87 -10.40
CA ARG A 281 -10.50 -13.20 -10.98
C ARG A 281 -10.90 -12.33 -12.18
N ARG A 282 -10.28 -11.15 -12.34
CA ARG A 282 -10.68 -10.15 -13.35
C ARG A 282 -9.68 -10.00 -14.48
N ILE A 283 -8.40 -10.18 -14.19
CA ILE A 283 -7.31 -9.95 -15.14
C ILE A 283 -6.41 -11.17 -15.13
N PRO A 284 -6.17 -11.79 -16.28
CA PRO A 284 -5.21 -12.88 -16.41
C PRO A 284 -3.79 -12.27 -16.32
N PHE A 285 -3.09 -12.49 -15.22
CA PHE A 285 -1.68 -12.14 -15.07
C PHE A 285 -0.86 -13.36 -14.65
N ILE A 286 0.39 -13.39 -15.06
CA ILE A 286 1.30 -14.50 -14.78
C ILE A 286 1.87 -14.34 -13.36
N TRP A 287 1.54 -15.31 -12.50
CA TRP A 287 2.14 -15.45 -11.19
C TRP A 287 3.28 -16.46 -11.24
N ASN A 288 4.50 -16.01 -11.02
CA ASN A 288 5.67 -16.88 -10.88
C ASN A 288 6.28 -16.67 -9.49
N ALA A 289 5.93 -17.56 -8.55
CA ALA A 289 6.39 -17.47 -7.17
C ALA A 289 7.93 -17.57 -7.05
N TRP A 290 8.58 -18.30 -7.96
CA TRP A 290 10.03 -18.40 -7.98
C TRP A 290 10.70 -17.04 -8.22
N ASP A 291 10.28 -16.33 -9.26
CA ASP A 291 10.85 -15.04 -9.60
C ASP A 291 10.44 -13.91 -8.64
N MET A 292 9.23 -14.01 -8.07
CA MET A 292 8.67 -12.93 -7.24
C MET A 292 9.04 -13.04 -5.76
N ILE A 293 9.27 -14.25 -5.25
CA ILE A 293 9.52 -14.50 -3.83
C ILE A 293 10.86 -15.21 -3.61
N ALA A 294 11.06 -16.40 -4.21
CA ALA A 294 12.23 -17.22 -3.89
C ALA A 294 13.54 -16.53 -4.32
N LYS A 295 13.61 -16.05 -5.54
CA LYS A 295 14.80 -15.39 -6.07
C LYS A 295 15.22 -14.14 -5.28
N PRO A 296 14.35 -13.14 -5.00
CA PRO A 296 14.73 -11.99 -4.19
C PRO A 296 15.07 -12.37 -2.76
N THR A 297 14.45 -13.40 -2.19
CA THR A 297 14.80 -13.89 -0.85
C THR A 297 16.21 -14.48 -0.83
N ILE A 298 16.58 -15.29 -1.82
CA ILE A 298 17.93 -15.84 -1.95
C ILE A 298 18.96 -14.70 -2.11
N LEU A 299 18.67 -13.70 -2.95
CA LEU A 299 19.52 -12.54 -3.14
C LEU A 299 19.65 -11.70 -1.86
N LEU A 300 18.59 -11.60 -1.06
CA LEU A 300 18.66 -10.96 0.25
C LEU A 300 19.63 -11.70 1.19
N PHE A 301 19.52 -13.03 1.29
CA PHE A 301 20.43 -13.82 2.12
C PHE A 301 21.89 -13.68 1.68
N LEU A 302 22.13 -13.62 0.37
CA LEU A 302 23.47 -13.39 -0.16
C LEU A 302 23.97 -11.98 0.18
N ALA A 303 23.12 -10.95 0.05
CA ALA A 303 23.44 -9.58 0.43
C ALA A 303 23.72 -9.46 1.94
N ILE A 304 22.98 -10.19 2.78
CA ILE A 304 23.23 -10.30 4.23
C ILE A 304 24.61 -10.95 4.49
N GLY A 305 24.95 -12.00 3.77
CA GLY A 305 26.28 -12.64 3.87
C GLY A 305 27.42 -11.68 3.55
N ILE A 306 27.29 -10.90 2.47
CA ILE A 306 28.25 -9.85 2.10
C ILE A 306 28.30 -8.77 3.19
N HIS A 307 27.15 -8.36 3.71
CA HIS A 307 27.09 -7.39 4.79
C HIS A 307 27.86 -7.85 6.03
N TYR A 308 27.68 -9.10 6.49
CA TYR A 308 28.42 -9.64 7.65
C TYR A 308 29.91 -9.73 7.38
N PHE A 309 30.31 -10.13 6.17
CA PHE A 309 31.70 -10.18 5.78
C PHE A 309 32.36 -8.78 5.86
N VAL A 310 31.73 -7.76 5.27
CA VAL A 310 32.21 -6.38 5.27
C VAL A 310 32.21 -5.78 6.68
N SER A 311 31.14 -6.05 7.46
CA SER A 311 30.98 -5.50 8.80
C SER A 311 32.04 -6.02 9.79
N GLY A 312 32.61 -7.20 9.54
CA GLY A 312 33.73 -7.75 10.33
C GLY A 312 34.99 -6.90 10.31
N PHE A 313 35.17 -6.07 9.27
CA PHE A 313 36.29 -5.14 9.16
C PHE A 313 36.01 -3.75 9.77
N LEU A 314 34.80 -3.46 10.21
CA LEU A 314 34.40 -2.15 10.76
C LEU A 314 34.51 -2.16 12.30
N PRO A 315 35.17 -1.14 12.91
CA PRO A 315 35.33 -1.07 14.35
C PRO A 315 33.96 -0.93 15.06
N ALA A 316 33.86 -1.47 16.29
CA ALA A 316 32.70 -1.35 17.11
C ALA A 316 32.47 0.13 17.53
N PRO A 317 31.28 0.70 17.38
CA PRO A 317 31.02 2.08 17.78
C PRO A 317 30.88 2.21 19.31
N ALA A 318 31.40 3.30 19.86
CA ALA A 318 31.18 3.69 21.23
C ALA A 318 30.17 4.86 21.30
N GLY A 319 28.97 4.60 21.81
CA GLY A 319 27.91 5.60 21.95
C GLY A 319 26.79 5.55 20.90
N ALA A 320 25.71 6.32 21.13
CA ALA A 320 24.48 6.27 20.31
C ALA A 320 24.65 6.95 18.93
N MET A 321 25.34 8.08 18.86
CA MET A 321 25.55 8.81 17.58
C MET A 321 26.44 8.03 16.60
N PRO A 322 27.60 7.50 17.00
CA PRO A 322 28.37 6.61 16.15
C PRO A 322 27.60 5.35 15.74
N LEU A 323 26.76 4.81 16.61
CA LEU A 323 25.90 3.67 16.31
C LEU A 323 24.92 4.01 15.19
N PHE A 324 24.28 5.17 15.23
CA PHE A 324 23.34 5.62 14.18
C PHE A 324 24.02 5.70 12.80
N PHE A 325 25.17 6.36 12.70
CA PHE A 325 25.89 6.51 11.43
C PHE A 325 26.35 5.15 10.89
N LYS A 326 26.86 4.28 11.77
CA LYS A 326 27.26 2.93 11.39
C LYS A 326 26.07 2.14 10.88
N THR A 327 24.95 2.12 11.61
CA THR A 327 23.73 1.39 11.22
C THR A 327 23.16 1.93 9.90
N SER A 328 23.13 3.24 9.71
CA SER A 328 22.67 3.86 8.46
C SER A 328 23.56 3.48 7.28
N GLY A 329 24.87 3.50 7.45
CA GLY A 329 25.83 3.06 6.43
C GLY A 329 25.67 1.58 6.07
N GLN A 330 25.41 0.74 7.06
CA GLN A 330 25.17 -0.69 6.87
C GLN A 330 23.84 -0.97 6.14
N ILE A 331 22.78 -0.21 6.44
CA ILE A 331 21.48 -0.27 5.72
C ILE A 331 21.68 0.14 4.26
N LEU A 332 22.42 1.22 4.01
CA LEU A 332 22.71 1.66 2.65
C LEU A 332 23.51 0.62 1.87
N LEU A 333 24.53 0.03 2.49
CA LEU A 333 25.33 -1.03 1.89
C LEU A 333 24.46 -2.25 1.54
N LEU A 334 23.62 -2.72 2.49
CA LEU A 334 22.72 -3.85 2.26
C LEU A 334 21.76 -3.55 1.10
N SER A 335 21.14 -2.36 1.11
CA SER A 335 20.18 -1.93 0.08
C SER A 335 20.85 -1.82 -1.29
N PHE A 336 22.06 -1.29 -1.35
CA PHE A 336 22.86 -1.17 -2.58
C PHE A 336 23.23 -2.55 -3.14
N CYS A 337 23.78 -3.43 -2.32
CA CYS A 337 24.17 -4.78 -2.73
C CYS A 337 22.95 -5.56 -3.24
N TYR A 338 21.83 -5.51 -2.52
CA TYR A 338 20.59 -6.16 -2.93
C TYR A 338 20.05 -5.59 -4.26
N GLY A 339 20.05 -4.27 -4.41
CA GLY A 339 19.59 -3.59 -5.63
C GLY A 339 20.44 -3.96 -6.84
N VAL A 340 21.77 -3.96 -6.72
CA VAL A 340 22.70 -4.36 -7.78
C VAL A 340 22.48 -5.82 -8.17
N MET A 341 22.35 -6.71 -7.19
CA MET A 341 22.08 -8.13 -7.45
C MET A 341 20.75 -8.37 -8.18
N LEU A 342 19.69 -7.65 -7.80
CA LEU A 342 18.42 -7.70 -8.50
C LEU A 342 18.53 -7.23 -9.95
N LEU A 343 19.23 -6.13 -10.18
CA LEU A 343 19.45 -5.61 -11.54
C LEU A 343 20.23 -6.62 -12.38
N TYR A 344 21.29 -7.22 -11.84
CA TYR A 344 22.10 -8.22 -12.54
C TYR A 344 21.26 -9.47 -12.86
N ALA A 345 20.49 -9.94 -11.89
CA ALA A 345 19.58 -11.09 -12.07
C ALA A 345 18.44 -10.82 -13.07
N HIS A 346 18.06 -9.54 -13.28
CA HIS A 346 17.10 -9.14 -14.30
C HIS A 346 17.71 -9.05 -15.70
N ILE A 347 18.95 -8.54 -15.79
CA ILE A 347 19.70 -8.42 -17.07
C ILE A 347 20.01 -9.79 -17.64
N LEU A 348 20.45 -10.76 -16.84
CA LEU A 348 20.75 -12.13 -17.26
C LEU A 348 19.52 -12.90 -17.78
N ARG A 349 18.31 -12.37 -17.60
CA ARG A 349 17.06 -13.00 -18.07
C ARG A 349 16.58 -12.45 -19.41
N LYS A 350 17.11 -11.33 -19.88
CA LYS A 350 16.85 -10.78 -21.23
C LYS A 350 17.78 -11.39 -22.25
#